data_8eb105997282a03779d6974318a7fc40
#
_entry.id   8eb105997282a03779d6974318a7fc40
#
_cell.length_a   1.000
_cell.length_b   1.000
_cell.length_c   1.000
_cell.angle_alpha   90.00
_cell.angle_beta   90.00
_cell.angle_gamma   90.00
#
_symmetry.space_group_name_H-M   'P 1'
#
loop_
_entity.id
_entity.type
_entity.pdbx_description
1 polymer ?
#
loop_
_entity_poly.entity_id
_entity_poly.type
_entity_poly.pdbx_seq_one_letter_code
_entity_poly.pdbx_strand_id
1 'polypeptide(L)'
;MADIARALQKPLLIKGEPGTGKTMLAAAIAESLDMELIVWNIKSTTKAQDCLYVYDTVARLYDSQFGEGGVNDIKKYINLGKMGEAFRSEKQVVLLIDEIDKADLEFPNDLLWELDRMEFYIPETKETVRARNRPIVIITSNAEKELP
;
A
#
# COMPACT_ATOMS: atom_id res chain seq x y z
N MET A 1 11.25 -18.32 -3.77
CA MET A 1 10.65 -17.50 -2.69
C MET A 1 9.33 -16.84 -3.12
N ALA A 2 9.27 -16.22 -4.31
CA ALA A 2 8.03 -15.62 -4.79
C ALA A 2 6.90 -16.64 -4.95
N ASP A 3 7.19 -17.84 -5.41
CA ASP A 3 6.21 -18.89 -5.54
C ASP A 3 5.64 -19.33 -4.19
N ILE A 4 6.46 -19.32 -3.15
CA ILE A 4 6.03 -19.65 -1.79
C ILE A 4 5.09 -18.55 -1.27
N ALA A 5 5.43 -17.29 -1.44
CA ALA A 5 4.59 -16.17 -1.03
C ALA A 5 3.25 -16.20 -1.76
N ARG A 6 3.27 -16.51 -3.07
CA ARG A 6 2.07 -16.61 -3.88
C ARG A 6 1.17 -17.78 -3.42
N ALA A 7 1.77 -18.93 -3.16
CA ALA A 7 1.03 -20.12 -2.72
C ALA A 7 0.45 -19.95 -1.32
N LEU A 8 1.20 -19.35 -0.40
CA LEU A 8 0.76 -19.12 0.98
C LEU A 8 -0.10 -17.86 1.14
N GLN A 9 -0.12 -17.01 0.12
CA GLN A 9 -0.83 -15.72 0.16
C GLN A 9 -0.39 -14.84 1.34
N LYS A 10 0.91 -14.86 1.64
CA LYS A 10 1.53 -14.10 2.72
C LYS A 10 2.52 -13.10 2.16
N PRO A 11 2.71 -11.93 2.83
CA PRO A 11 3.76 -11.00 2.43
C PRO A 11 5.15 -11.63 2.53
N LEU A 12 6.01 -11.29 1.57
CA LEU A 12 7.41 -11.71 1.57
C LEU A 12 8.26 -10.57 2.14
N LEU A 13 8.92 -10.81 3.27
CA LEU A 13 9.81 -9.83 3.88
C LEU A 13 11.24 -10.08 3.45
N ILE A 14 11.88 -9.08 2.87
CA ILE A 14 13.29 -9.12 2.46
C ILE A 14 14.07 -8.13 3.32
N LYS A 15 15.01 -8.66 4.12
CA LYS A 15 15.91 -7.87 4.94
C LYS A 15 17.30 -7.84 4.30
N GLY A 16 18.01 -6.74 4.47
CA GLY A 16 19.38 -6.62 3.99
C GLY A 16 19.88 -5.19 4.13
N GLU A 17 21.19 -5.03 3.95
CA GLU A 17 21.81 -3.72 4.00
C GLU A 17 21.43 -2.87 2.79
N PRO A 18 21.51 -1.52 2.89
CA PRO A 18 21.30 -0.64 1.74
C PRO A 18 22.22 -1.01 0.57
N GLY A 19 21.69 -0.93 -0.64
CA GLY A 19 22.48 -1.23 -1.84
C GLY A 19 22.60 -2.70 -2.21
N THR A 20 21.84 -3.59 -1.55
CA THR A 20 21.87 -5.04 -1.86
C THR A 20 20.94 -5.45 -2.99
N GLY A 21 20.28 -4.50 -3.65
CA GLY A 21 19.41 -4.78 -4.80
C GLY A 21 18.03 -5.32 -4.47
N LYS A 22 17.52 -5.08 -3.25
CA LYS A 22 16.19 -5.54 -2.83
C LYS A 22 15.07 -5.06 -3.75
N THR A 23 15.12 -3.80 -4.16
CA THR A 23 14.12 -3.22 -5.08
C THR A 23 14.21 -3.87 -6.46
N MET A 24 15.41 -4.15 -6.93
CA MET A 24 15.64 -4.83 -8.21
C MET A 24 15.11 -6.26 -8.19
N LEU A 25 15.20 -6.92 -7.05
CA LEU A 25 14.64 -8.26 -6.89
C LEU A 25 13.11 -8.25 -7.04
N ALA A 26 12.44 -7.27 -6.45
CA ALA A 26 10.99 -7.13 -6.59
C ALA A 26 10.61 -6.88 -8.05
N ALA A 27 11.35 -6.04 -8.76
CA ALA A 27 11.12 -5.78 -10.17
C ALA A 27 11.32 -7.05 -11.02
N ALA A 28 12.35 -7.84 -10.71
CA ALA A 28 12.61 -9.10 -11.42
C ALA A 28 11.49 -10.12 -11.17
N ILE A 29 10.97 -10.19 -9.96
CA ILE A 29 9.84 -11.07 -9.62
C ILE A 29 8.60 -10.67 -10.43
N ALA A 30 8.27 -9.38 -10.45
CA ALA A 30 7.12 -8.88 -11.20
C ALA A 30 7.25 -9.20 -12.68
N GLU A 31 8.42 -8.98 -13.26
CA GLU A 31 8.69 -9.28 -14.66
C GLU A 31 8.56 -10.78 -14.95
N SER A 32 9.11 -11.63 -14.09
CA SER A 32 9.04 -13.10 -14.31
C SER A 32 7.63 -13.63 -14.21
N LEU A 33 6.74 -12.97 -13.47
CA LEU A 33 5.34 -13.36 -13.32
C LEU A 33 4.42 -12.62 -14.32
N ASP A 34 4.98 -11.76 -15.15
CA ASP A 34 4.24 -10.91 -16.09
C ASP A 34 3.17 -10.08 -15.38
N MET A 35 3.56 -9.46 -14.28
CA MET A 35 2.69 -8.64 -13.44
C MET A 35 3.19 -7.21 -13.36
N GLU A 36 2.24 -6.26 -13.19
CA GLU A 36 2.58 -4.87 -12.92
C GLU A 36 3.20 -4.76 -11.51
N LEU A 37 4.20 -3.91 -11.37
CA LEU A 37 4.81 -3.58 -10.09
C LEU A 37 4.33 -2.22 -9.61
N ILE A 38 3.71 -2.20 -8.43
CA ILE A 38 3.34 -0.97 -7.74
C ILE A 38 4.34 -0.78 -6.60
N VAL A 39 5.02 0.36 -6.58
CA VAL A 39 6.06 0.66 -5.59
C VAL A 39 5.60 1.75 -4.64
N TRP A 40 5.77 1.49 -3.35
CA TRP A 40 5.55 2.49 -2.32
C TRP A 40 6.81 2.64 -1.47
N ASN A 41 7.46 3.79 -1.60
CA ASN A 41 8.66 4.13 -0.83
C ASN A 41 8.24 4.81 0.47
N ILE A 42 8.64 4.23 1.59
CA ILE A 42 8.31 4.75 2.91
C ILE A 42 9.32 5.80 3.32
N LYS A 43 8.81 6.91 3.84
CA LYS A 43 9.59 8.01 4.40
C LYS A 43 9.28 8.14 5.89
N SER A 44 10.16 8.82 6.63
CA SER A 44 10.01 9.00 8.07
C SER A 44 8.68 9.68 8.47
N THR A 45 8.11 10.49 7.57
CA THR A 45 6.83 11.18 7.80
C THR A 45 5.62 10.42 7.26
N THR A 46 5.83 9.27 6.62
CA THR A 46 4.76 8.49 6.02
C THR A 46 3.90 7.83 7.10
N LYS A 47 2.60 7.88 6.92
CA LYS A 47 1.63 7.19 7.78
C LYS A 47 1.07 5.97 7.07
N ALA A 48 0.77 4.91 7.82
CA ALA A 48 0.20 3.68 7.26
C ALA A 48 -1.07 3.94 6.46
N GLN A 49 -1.92 4.83 6.95
CA GLN A 49 -3.18 5.18 6.29
C GLN A 49 -2.94 5.72 4.87
N ASP A 50 -1.85 6.44 4.62
CA ASP A 50 -1.57 7.01 3.31
C ASP A 50 -1.34 5.94 2.24
N CYS A 51 -0.94 4.75 2.63
CA CYS A 51 -0.84 3.61 1.73
C CYS A 51 -2.22 3.11 1.29
N LEU A 52 -3.21 3.26 2.13
CA LEU A 52 -4.58 2.82 1.89
C LEU A 52 -5.35 3.87 1.08
N TYR A 53 -5.50 5.05 1.65
CA TYR A 53 -6.20 6.16 0.99
C TYR A 53 -5.87 7.49 1.67
N VAL A 54 -6.12 8.58 0.95
CA VAL A 54 -6.01 9.95 1.48
C VAL A 54 -7.34 10.66 1.22
N TYR A 55 -7.86 11.32 2.25
CA TYR A 55 -9.05 12.16 2.13
C TYR A 55 -8.62 13.61 1.86
N ASP A 56 -8.95 14.12 0.68
CA ASP A 56 -8.53 15.46 0.26
C ASP A 56 -9.48 16.53 0.82
N THR A 57 -9.22 16.93 2.06
CA THR A 57 -10.02 17.94 2.75
C THR A 57 -9.87 19.32 2.13
N VAL A 58 -8.71 19.62 1.55
CA VAL A 58 -8.43 20.92 0.90
C VAL A 58 -9.29 21.09 -0.34
N ALA A 59 -9.34 20.06 -1.20
CA ALA A 59 -10.18 20.10 -2.40
C ALA A 59 -11.65 20.24 -2.03
N ARG A 60 -12.11 19.52 -0.99
CA ARG A 60 -13.49 19.64 -0.53
C ARG A 60 -13.81 21.03 -0.02
N LEU A 61 -12.91 21.63 0.76
CA LEU A 61 -13.09 22.99 1.27
C LEU A 61 -13.17 24.01 0.12
N TYR A 62 -12.27 23.85 -0.87
CA TYR A 62 -12.27 24.69 -2.06
C TYR A 62 -13.61 24.59 -2.80
N ASP A 63 -14.10 23.39 -3.06
CA ASP A 63 -15.35 23.15 -3.77
C ASP A 63 -16.56 23.68 -2.99
N SER A 64 -16.53 23.70 -1.66
CA SER A 64 -17.59 24.24 -0.83
C SER A 64 -17.70 25.76 -0.96
N GLN A 65 -16.61 26.45 -1.27
CA GLN A 65 -16.55 27.90 -1.40
C GLN A 65 -16.72 28.39 -2.84
N PHE A 66 -16.16 27.66 -3.80
CA PHE A 66 -16.03 28.09 -5.19
C PHE A 66 -16.60 27.13 -6.22
N GLY A 67 -16.91 25.90 -5.82
CA GLY A 67 -17.41 24.86 -6.73
C GLY A 67 -18.89 25.00 -7.05
N GLU A 68 -19.31 24.31 -8.13
CA GLU A 68 -20.70 24.34 -8.60
C GLU A 68 -21.59 23.29 -7.93
N GLY A 69 -21.14 22.68 -6.84
CA GLY A 69 -21.86 21.66 -6.09
C GLY A 69 -21.13 20.32 -6.02
N GLY A 70 -21.78 19.31 -5.47
CA GLY A 70 -21.17 17.98 -5.32
C GLY A 70 -20.28 17.84 -4.09
N VAL A 71 -20.27 18.80 -3.17
CA VAL A 71 -19.48 18.74 -1.93
C VAL A 71 -19.91 17.57 -1.05
N ASN A 72 -21.16 17.15 -1.15
CA ASN A 72 -21.69 16.04 -0.36
C ASN A 72 -21.30 14.66 -0.92
N ASP A 73 -20.73 14.60 -2.11
CA ASP A 73 -20.21 13.36 -2.67
C ASP A 73 -18.76 13.16 -2.18
N ILE A 74 -18.64 12.62 -0.99
CA ILE A 74 -17.37 12.42 -0.31
C ILE A 74 -16.42 11.53 -1.10
N LYS A 75 -16.94 10.61 -1.89
CA LYS A 75 -16.13 9.70 -2.72
C LYS A 75 -15.18 10.43 -3.67
N LYS A 76 -15.57 11.63 -4.14
CA LYS A 76 -14.72 12.46 -5.01
C LYS A 76 -13.39 12.85 -4.36
N TYR A 77 -13.36 12.90 -3.03
CA TYR A 77 -12.21 13.38 -2.28
C TYR A 77 -11.39 12.25 -1.68
N ILE A 78 -11.74 11.00 -1.97
CA ILE A 78 -10.97 9.83 -1.54
C ILE A 78 -10.01 9.46 -2.66
N ASN A 79 -8.71 9.58 -2.37
CA ASN A 79 -7.64 9.17 -3.28
C ASN A 79 -6.99 7.91 -2.73
N LEU A 80 -7.04 6.82 -3.49
CA LEU A 80 -6.43 5.57 -3.06
C LEU A 80 -4.91 5.70 -3.04
N GLY A 81 -4.29 5.19 -1.97
CA GLY A 81 -2.86 5.01 -1.89
C GLY A 81 -2.42 3.78 -2.68
N LYS A 82 -1.13 3.45 -2.59
CA LYS A 82 -0.57 2.34 -3.39
C LYS A 82 -1.19 0.99 -3.07
N MET A 83 -1.47 0.72 -1.80
CA MET A 83 -2.18 -0.51 -1.41
C MET A 83 -3.62 -0.51 -1.89
N GLY A 84 -4.31 0.63 -1.79
CA GLY A 84 -5.67 0.77 -2.31
C GLY A 84 -5.73 0.53 -3.80
N GLU A 85 -4.77 1.06 -4.56
CA GLU A 85 -4.65 0.79 -6.00
C GLU A 85 -4.45 -0.70 -6.28
N ALA A 86 -3.57 -1.35 -5.52
CA ALA A 86 -3.31 -2.79 -5.67
C ALA A 86 -4.57 -3.62 -5.40
N PHE A 87 -5.34 -3.26 -4.38
CA PHE A 87 -6.59 -3.96 -4.05
C PHE A 87 -7.66 -3.77 -5.12
N ARG A 88 -7.71 -2.58 -5.72
CA ARG A 88 -8.70 -2.26 -6.77
C ARG A 88 -8.32 -2.78 -8.14
N SER A 89 -7.09 -3.22 -8.34
CA SER A 89 -6.62 -3.70 -9.64
C SER A 89 -7.44 -4.88 -10.15
N GLU A 90 -7.78 -4.84 -11.42
CA GLU A 90 -8.50 -5.94 -12.10
C GLU A 90 -7.62 -7.15 -12.34
N LYS A 91 -6.31 -6.98 -12.27
CA LYS A 91 -5.32 -8.05 -12.42
C LYS A 91 -4.49 -8.17 -11.15
N GLN A 92 -3.96 -9.35 -10.91
CA GLN A 92 -3.01 -9.53 -9.82
C GLN A 92 -1.75 -8.72 -10.08
N VAL A 93 -1.29 -7.97 -9.08
CA VAL A 93 -0.11 -7.12 -9.15
C VAL A 93 0.88 -7.48 -8.06
N VAL A 94 2.12 -7.03 -8.22
CA VAL A 94 3.14 -7.08 -7.16
C VAL A 94 3.17 -5.72 -6.49
N LEU A 95 2.97 -5.68 -5.19
CA LEU A 95 3.08 -4.47 -4.38
C LEU A 95 4.38 -4.51 -3.59
N LEU A 96 5.28 -3.58 -3.86
CA LEU A 96 6.52 -3.42 -3.12
C LEU A 96 6.38 -2.30 -2.11
N ILE A 97 6.55 -2.64 -0.83
CA ILE A 97 6.64 -1.67 0.25
C ILE A 97 8.10 -1.57 0.64
N ASP A 98 8.74 -0.49 0.20
CA ASP A 98 10.19 -0.35 0.28
C ASP A 98 10.60 0.41 1.54
N GLU A 99 11.59 -0.13 2.25
CA GLU A 99 12.20 0.49 3.42
C GLU A 99 11.22 0.74 4.57
N ILE A 100 10.47 -0.29 4.96
CA ILE A 100 9.44 -0.21 6.02
C ILE A 100 10.00 0.26 7.37
N ASP A 101 11.28 0.02 7.61
CA ASP A 101 11.97 0.41 8.85
C ASP A 101 12.17 1.92 9.00
N LYS A 102 11.94 2.70 7.94
CA LYS A 102 12.00 4.17 8.01
C LYS A 102 10.77 4.79 8.66
N ALA A 103 9.67 4.05 8.75
CA ALA A 103 8.43 4.51 9.36
C ALA A 103 8.49 4.45 10.89
N ASP A 104 7.48 5.03 11.54
CA ASP A 104 7.30 4.90 12.99
C ASP A 104 7.12 3.44 13.38
N LEU A 105 7.45 3.11 14.64
CA LEU A 105 7.39 1.73 15.15
C LEU A 105 6.00 1.09 15.06
N GLU A 106 4.96 1.89 15.19
CA GLU A 106 3.56 1.39 15.12
C GLU A 106 3.10 1.13 13.69
N PHE A 107 3.76 1.73 12.72
CA PHE A 107 3.39 1.64 11.32
C PHE A 107 3.34 0.21 10.78
N PRO A 108 4.35 -0.65 11.03
CA PRO A 108 4.31 -2.02 10.52
C PRO A 108 3.13 -2.84 11.06
N ASN A 109 2.77 -2.65 12.32
CA ASN A 109 1.63 -3.37 12.92
C ASN A 109 0.31 -2.98 12.26
N ASP A 110 0.09 -1.68 12.06
CA ASP A 110 -1.13 -1.18 11.42
C ASP A 110 -1.26 -1.73 10.00
N LEU A 111 -0.14 -1.70 9.26
CA LEU A 111 -0.11 -2.17 7.88
C LEU A 111 -0.32 -3.68 7.77
N LEU A 112 0.32 -4.45 8.65
CA LEU A 112 0.22 -5.90 8.63
C LEU A 112 -1.21 -6.40 8.89
N TRP A 113 -1.95 -5.68 9.72
CA TRP A 113 -3.36 -6.00 9.97
C TRP A 113 -4.19 -5.95 8.68
N GLU A 114 -4.04 -4.88 7.91
CA GLU A 114 -4.77 -4.70 6.66
C GLU A 114 -4.30 -5.72 5.60
N LEU A 115 -3.00 -6.00 5.55
CA LEU A 115 -2.44 -6.98 4.62
C LEU A 115 -2.90 -8.40 4.92
N ASP A 116 -3.04 -8.75 6.19
CA ASP A 116 -3.52 -10.08 6.58
C ASP A 116 -4.96 -10.29 6.10
N ARG A 117 -5.78 -9.28 6.23
CA ARG A 117 -7.19 -9.32 5.85
C ARG A 117 -7.43 -9.07 4.38
N MET A 118 -6.50 -8.41 3.69
CA MET A 118 -6.65 -7.95 2.30
C MET A 118 -7.88 -7.08 2.11
N GLU A 119 -8.19 -6.27 3.12
CA GLU A 119 -9.29 -5.30 3.08
C GLU A 119 -9.03 -4.16 4.05
N PHE A 120 -9.62 -3.02 3.79
CA PHE A 120 -9.62 -1.90 4.70
C PHE A 120 -10.92 -1.11 4.61
N TYR A 121 -11.24 -0.42 5.70
CA TYR A 121 -12.48 0.36 5.82
C TYR A 121 -12.19 1.85 5.67
N ILE A 122 -13.04 2.53 4.90
CA ILE A 122 -12.99 3.99 4.72
C ILE A 122 -14.14 4.60 5.52
N PRO A 123 -13.89 5.16 6.72
CA PRO A 123 -14.96 5.73 7.54
C PRO A 123 -15.74 6.86 6.87
N GLU A 124 -15.07 7.68 6.07
CA GLU A 124 -15.68 8.83 5.38
C GLU A 124 -16.80 8.42 4.43
N THR A 125 -16.65 7.30 3.74
CA THR A 125 -17.65 6.78 2.80
C THR A 125 -18.41 5.57 3.35
N LYS A 126 -17.99 5.05 4.50
CA LYS A 126 -18.55 3.81 5.11
C LYS A 126 -18.44 2.61 4.17
N GLU A 127 -17.42 2.58 3.35
CA GLU A 127 -17.17 1.48 2.43
C GLU A 127 -15.98 0.64 2.87
N THR A 128 -16.03 -0.66 2.60
CA THR A 128 -14.90 -1.56 2.76
C THR A 128 -14.30 -1.85 1.39
N VAL A 129 -13.01 -1.57 1.23
CA VAL A 129 -12.25 -1.90 0.02
C VAL A 129 -11.62 -3.26 0.23
N ARG A 130 -12.01 -4.24 -0.60
CA ARG A 130 -11.45 -5.59 -0.59
C ARG A 130 -10.63 -5.83 -1.83
N ALA A 131 -9.56 -6.60 -1.68
CA ALA A 131 -8.73 -6.97 -2.83
C ALA A 131 -9.55 -7.81 -3.82
N ARG A 132 -9.65 -7.35 -5.07
CA ARG A 132 -10.29 -8.12 -6.15
C ARG A 132 -9.43 -9.32 -6.53
N ASN A 133 -8.14 -9.07 -6.65
CA ASN A 133 -7.12 -10.09 -6.85
C ASN A 133 -6.06 -9.87 -5.79
N ARG A 134 -5.78 -10.89 -5.00
CA ARG A 134 -4.84 -10.79 -3.89
C ARG A 134 -3.45 -10.43 -4.41
N PRO A 135 -2.92 -9.24 -4.11
CA PRO A 135 -1.60 -8.84 -4.61
C PRO A 135 -0.50 -9.68 -3.96
N ILE A 136 0.59 -9.83 -4.69
CA ILE A 136 1.83 -10.37 -4.11
C ILE A 136 2.52 -9.21 -3.43
N VAL A 137 2.68 -9.28 -2.11
CA VAL A 137 3.25 -8.19 -1.32
C VAL A 137 4.70 -8.52 -0.98
N ILE A 138 5.61 -7.60 -1.32
CA ILE A 138 7.02 -7.69 -0.98
C ILE A 138 7.34 -6.49 -0.11
N ILE A 139 7.92 -6.74 1.05
CA ILE A 139 8.27 -5.71 2.01
C ILE A 139 9.79 -5.75 2.20
N THR A 140 10.46 -4.61 2.04
CA THR A 140 11.89 -4.53 2.26
C THR A 140 12.21 -3.75 3.53
N SER A 141 13.34 -4.10 4.14
CA SER A 141 13.85 -3.44 5.32
C SER A 141 15.37 -3.45 5.28
N ASN A 142 15.99 -2.37 5.75
CA ASN A 142 17.45 -2.28 5.89
C ASN A 142 17.96 -2.91 7.19
N ALA A 143 17.06 -3.48 7.99
CA ALA A 143 17.39 -4.10 9.28
C ALA A 143 17.97 -3.11 10.31
N GLU A 144 17.72 -1.81 10.14
CA GLU A 144 18.14 -0.77 11.08
C GLU A 144 17.29 -0.76 12.34
N LYS A 145 16.04 -1.24 12.22
CA LYS A 145 15.09 -1.35 13.33
C LYS A 145 14.54 -2.76 13.39
N GLU A 146 14.25 -3.20 14.60
CA GLU A 146 13.57 -4.48 14.79
C GLU A 146 12.09 -4.36 14.40
N LEU A 147 11.62 -5.28 13.59
CA LEU A 147 10.22 -5.33 13.19
C LEU A 147 9.40 -6.19 14.15
N PRO A 148 8.13 -5.85 14.39
CA PRO A 148 7.25 -6.62 15.25
C PRO A 148 6.92 -8.02 14.71
#